data_5e2a1985bcab92b3b392ef22d7160d8d
#
_entry.id   5e2a1985bcab92b3b392ef22d7160d8d
#
_cell.length_a   1.000
_cell.length_b   1.000
_cell.length_c   1.000
_cell.angle_alpha   90.00
_cell.angle_beta   90.00
_cell.angle_gamma   90.00
#
_symmetry.space_group_name_H-M   'P 1'
#
loop_
_entity.id
_entity.type
_entity.pdbx_description
1 polymer ?
#
loop_
_entity_poly.entity_id
_entity_poly.type
_entity_poly.pdbx_seq_one_letter_code
_entity_poly.pdbx_strand_id
1 'polypeptide(L)'
;MASNPLFYQLLLVALVLICLLLHVGLTDNPPRVSNAPLEPNPRRRWRTKEPKPFIGLIHKPLCEACELEADRRPKAPESPPPLITFTRGRRRSIDTHAHFCPAPDCAYRGWLGRGNIRANGHPGGQAWRQLQCVSCQGYFSETHGTIFHGKRASQELIVRVIACLAEGLGLRGTARVFEIDPNTVLQWLVEATEQLKAFSAYFLNELQITQVQLDELYAVLSAVRDGVVSEAEAIERLSRSPHWVWTAVDPKSKLLLSIRVGPRTLAMAQAVLHHIAQLLAPGCVPLFLSDGYSHYLTAIVTHFGHWVQPPQRQVRGPVPKPRWMPLPELLYAQVVKTLRRRRLVEVTHHVVFGTKAAVEQVLAACGWQINTAFVERLNLSLRQRVAALGRRSATPCKSEDGLGQQLVLFQVYHNFVLPHTSLRQALAAPVATNGHGSAKVWQPCTPAMAAGLTDHVWSLREVLLFRVPPWPQPQTI
;
A
#
# COMPACT_ATOMS: atom_id res chain seq x y z
N MET A 1 39.27 -0.95 -38.10
CA MET A 1 39.13 -2.40 -37.96
C MET A 1 37.78 -2.79 -38.54
N ALA A 2 37.75 -3.39 -39.72
CA ALA A 2 36.50 -3.70 -40.43
C ALA A 2 35.89 -4.97 -39.82
N SER A 3 34.64 -4.86 -39.35
CA SER A 3 33.85 -5.96 -38.84
C SER A 3 33.46 -6.91 -39.99
N ASN A 4 33.90 -8.14 -39.93
CA ASN A 4 33.69 -9.15 -40.95
C ASN A 4 32.22 -9.63 -40.93
N PRO A 5 31.40 -9.32 -41.96
CA PRO A 5 29.98 -9.68 -42.00
C PRO A 5 29.74 -11.23 -42.01
N LEU A 6 30.70 -12.01 -42.42
CA LEU A 6 30.64 -13.47 -42.39
C LEU A 6 30.57 -14.05 -40.95
N PHE A 7 31.21 -13.40 -40.00
CA PHE A 7 31.19 -13.84 -38.60
C PHE A 7 29.78 -13.72 -37.98
N TYR A 8 29.05 -12.65 -38.27
CA TYR A 8 27.67 -12.47 -37.78
C TYR A 8 26.67 -13.43 -38.43
N GLN A 9 26.86 -13.76 -39.72
CA GLN A 9 26.03 -14.78 -40.40
C GLN A 9 26.24 -16.16 -39.82
N LEU A 10 27.47 -16.58 -39.54
CA LEU A 10 27.78 -17.85 -38.90
C LEU A 10 27.23 -17.95 -37.46
N LEU A 11 27.27 -16.84 -36.70
CA LEU A 11 26.71 -16.80 -35.35
C LEU A 11 25.18 -16.95 -35.38
N LEU A 12 24.50 -16.34 -36.33
CA LEU A 12 23.05 -16.43 -36.51
C LEU A 12 22.60 -17.83 -36.90
N VAL A 13 23.34 -18.51 -37.81
CA VAL A 13 23.08 -19.87 -38.22
C VAL A 13 23.30 -20.85 -37.06
N ALA A 14 24.34 -20.64 -36.24
CA ALA A 14 24.59 -21.45 -35.04
C ALA A 14 23.47 -21.30 -33.99
N LEU A 15 22.97 -20.10 -33.77
CA LEU A 15 21.85 -19.83 -32.85
C LEU A 15 20.57 -20.49 -33.34
N VAL A 16 20.26 -20.45 -34.63
CA VAL A 16 19.07 -21.09 -35.22
C VAL A 16 19.17 -22.64 -35.12
N LEU A 17 20.33 -23.22 -35.35
CA LEU A 17 20.59 -24.67 -35.20
C LEU A 17 20.43 -25.11 -33.73
N ILE A 18 20.91 -24.33 -32.76
CA ILE A 18 20.73 -24.61 -31.32
C ILE A 18 19.24 -24.53 -30.94
N CYS A 19 18.50 -23.59 -31.47
CA CYS A 19 17.03 -23.48 -31.22
C CYS A 19 16.27 -24.66 -31.84
N LEU A 20 16.68 -25.15 -33.01
CA LEU A 20 16.09 -26.33 -33.67
C LEU A 20 16.40 -27.63 -32.92
N LEU A 21 17.64 -27.81 -32.44
CA LEU A 21 18.03 -28.98 -31.64
C LEU A 21 17.32 -29.03 -30.27
N LEU A 22 17.04 -27.88 -29.67
CA LEU A 22 16.24 -27.79 -28.43
C LEU A 22 14.75 -28.05 -28.68
N HIS A 23 14.26 -27.91 -29.92
CA HIS A 23 12.85 -28.18 -30.26
C HIS A 23 12.58 -29.65 -30.58
N VAL A 24 13.61 -30.41 -31.03
CA VAL A 24 13.49 -31.85 -31.41
C VAL A 24 13.61 -32.78 -30.18
N GLY A 25 14.16 -32.27 -29.04
CA GLY A 25 14.34 -33.05 -27.81
C GLY A 25 13.11 -33.15 -26.89
N LEU A 26 11.95 -32.61 -27.27
CA LEU A 26 10.74 -32.51 -26.40
C LEU A 26 9.52 -33.27 -26.94
N THR A 27 9.71 -34.33 -27.76
CA THR A 27 8.62 -35.23 -28.19
C THR A 27 8.80 -36.63 -27.65
N ASP A 28 8.81 -36.81 -26.34
CA ASP A 28 8.53 -38.10 -25.74
C ASP A 28 7.10 -38.09 -25.15
N ASN A 29 6.32 -39.05 -25.71
CA ASN A 29 4.93 -39.27 -25.33
C ASN A 29 4.81 -39.76 -23.89
N PRO A 30 3.86 -39.23 -23.10
CA PRO A 30 3.48 -39.84 -21.84
C PRO A 30 2.68 -41.13 -22.08
N PRO A 31 2.79 -42.14 -21.20
CA PRO A 31 2.10 -43.43 -21.34
C PRO A 31 0.57 -43.25 -21.33
N ARG A 32 -0.10 -43.99 -22.19
CA ARG A 32 -1.58 -44.07 -22.26
C ARG A 32 -2.12 -44.62 -20.95
N VAL A 33 -2.84 -43.82 -20.22
CA VAL A 33 -3.72 -44.26 -19.12
C VAL A 33 -5.03 -44.75 -19.77
N SER A 34 -5.38 -46.03 -19.54
CA SER A 34 -6.58 -46.67 -20.01
C SER A 34 -7.82 -46.02 -19.31
N ASN A 35 -8.70 -45.50 -20.10
CA ASN A 35 -10.06 -45.10 -19.67
C ASN A 35 -10.89 -46.36 -19.48
N ALA A 36 -10.99 -46.85 -18.24
CA ALA A 36 -12.09 -47.71 -17.80
C ALA A 36 -13.04 -46.90 -16.96
N PRO A 37 -14.36 -46.94 -17.19
CA PRO A 37 -15.31 -46.22 -16.33
C PRO A 37 -15.38 -46.91 -14.99
N LEU A 38 -15.02 -46.16 -13.92
CA LEU A 38 -15.24 -46.56 -12.54
C LEU A 38 -16.72 -46.41 -12.20
N GLU A 39 -17.40 -47.52 -11.95
CA GLU A 39 -18.76 -47.55 -11.40
C GLU A 39 -18.79 -46.81 -10.03
N PRO A 40 -19.84 -46.04 -9.76
CA PRO A 40 -19.96 -45.33 -8.48
C PRO A 40 -20.24 -46.32 -7.33
N ASN A 41 -19.35 -46.39 -6.39
CA ASN A 41 -19.49 -47.16 -5.16
C ASN A 41 -20.52 -46.47 -4.23
N PRO A 42 -21.69 -47.09 -3.93
CA PRO A 42 -22.82 -46.42 -3.26
C PRO A 42 -22.67 -46.27 -1.75
N ARG A 43 -21.53 -46.52 -1.15
CA ARG A 43 -21.39 -46.57 0.33
C ARG A 43 -20.28 -45.67 0.93
N ARG A 44 -19.81 -44.61 0.30
CA ARG A 44 -19.10 -43.56 1.01
C ARG A 44 -20.02 -42.36 1.21
N ARG A 45 -20.84 -42.39 2.27
CA ARG A 45 -21.33 -41.17 2.91
C ARG A 45 -20.10 -40.40 3.38
N TRP A 46 -19.70 -39.42 2.61
CA TRP A 46 -18.86 -38.35 3.10
C TRP A 46 -19.63 -37.66 4.21
N ARG A 47 -19.33 -38.00 5.49
CA ARG A 47 -19.63 -37.09 6.56
C ARG A 47 -18.77 -35.85 6.27
N THR A 48 -19.37 -34.87 5.62
CA THR A 48 -18.89 -33.51 5.72
C THR A 48 -18.89 -33.18 7.19
N LYS A 49 -17.71 -33.25 7.84
CA LYS A 49 -17.51 -32.56 9.12
C LYS A 49 -17.77 -31.10 8.75
N GLU A 50 -18.97 -30.61 9.10
CA GLU A 50 -19.25 -29.19 9.11
C GLU A 50 -18.06 -28.51 9.77
N PRO A 51 -17.45 -27.50 9.18
CA PRO A 51 -16.44 -26.74 9.85
C PRO A 51 -17.10 -26.27 11.14
N LYS A 52 -16.53 -26.62 12.29
CA LYS A 52 -16.99 -26.10 13.57
C LYS A 52 -17.12 -24.59 13.40
N PRO A 53 -18.27 -23.98 13.70
CA PRO A 53 -18.43 -22.55 13.53
C PRO A 53 -17.32 -21.89 14.35
N PHE A 54 -16.58 -21.02 13.69
CA PHE A 54 -15.47 -20.24 14.22
C PHE A 54 -16.01 -19.13 15.15
N ILE A 55 -16.97 -19.48 16.01
CA ILE A 55 -17.72 -18.58 16.89
C ILE A 55 -16.83 -18.00 18.00
N GLY A 56 -15.71 -18.64 18.34
CA GLY A 56 -14.81 -18.19 19.38
C GLY A 56 -13.75 -17.18 18.96
N LEU A 57 -13.55 -16.95 17.66
CA LEU A 57 -12.54 -16.03 17.15
C LEU A 57 -13.10 -14.69 16.65
N ILE A 58 -14.42 -14.54 16.56
CA ILE A 58 -15.05 -13.32 16.05
C ILE A 58 -15.30 -12.28 17.17
N HIS A 59 -15.31 -12.70 18.44
CA HIS A 59 -15.47 -11.80 19.60
C HIS A 59 -14.21 -11.55 20.43
N LYS A 60 -13.10 -12.15 20.06
CA LYS A 60 -11.73 -11.86 20.58
C LYS A 60 -10.81 -12.08 19.40
N PRO A 61 -9.84 -11.65 19.28
CA PRO A 61 -8.73 -10.77 19.32
C PRO A 61 -8.24 -10.24 17.96
N LEU A 62 -8.95 -10.35 16.84
CA LEU A 62 -8.70 -9.41 15.74
C LEU A 62 -8.95 -7.99 16.26
N CYS A 63 -9.81 -7.90 17.29
CA CYS A 63 -10.10 -6.68 18.00
C CYS A 63 -9.08 -6.34 19.10
N GLU A 64 -8.51 -7.30 19.84
CA GLU A 64 -7.53 -6.96 20.88
C GLU A 64 -6.25 -6.34 20.32
N ALA A 65 -5.73 -6.82 19.18
CA ALA A 65 -4.59 -6.17 18.52
C ALA A 65 -4.98 -4.84 17.91
N CYS A 66 -6.19 -4.69 17.40
CA CYS A 66 -6.69 -3.46 16.78
C CYS A 66 -7.27 -2.47 17.78
N GLU A 67 -7.90 -2.93 18.87
CA GLU A 67 -8.25 -2.11 20.01
C GLU A 67 -7.00 -1.62 20.74
N LEU A 68 -5.97 -2.44 20.87
CA LEU A 68 -4.65 -2.04 21.37
C LEU A 68 -3.92 -1.05 20.44
N GLU A 69 -4.11 -1.12 19.13
CA GLU A 69 -3.56 -0.10 18.20
C GLU A 69 -4.43 1.17 18.16
N ALA A 70 -5.74 1.06 18.22
CA ALA A 70 -6.66 2.21 18.27
C ALA A 70 -6.58 2.95 19.61
N ASP A 71 -6.46 2.23 20.72
CA ASP A 71 -6.24 2.82 22.06
C ASP A 71 -4.82 3.38 22.25
N ARG A 72 -3.85 2.97 21.44
CA ARG A 72 -2.49 3.52 21.45
C ARG A 72 -2.35 4.88 20.76
N ARG A 73 -3.36 5.35 20.03
CA ARG A 73 -3.33 6.72 19.51
C ARG A 73 -3.53 7.67 20.67
N PRO A 74 -2.57 8.56 20.97
CA PRO A 74 -2.77 9.56 22.01
C PRO A 74 -4.02 10.38 21.65
N LYS A 75 -5.02 10.38 22.52
CA LYS A 75 -6.21 11.23 22.34
C LYS A 75 -5.77 12.68 22.43
N ALA A 76 -6.30 13.51 21.54
CA ALA A 76 -6.08 14.94 21.64
C ALA A 76 -6.59 15.43 23.00
N PRO A 77 -5.88 16.33 23.68
CA PRO A 77 -6.40 17.01 24.86
C PRO A 77 -7.74 17.70 24.51
N GLU A 78 -8.67 17.77 25.47
CA GLU A 78 -10.03 18.27 25.26
C GLU A 78 -10.08 19.67 24.65
N SER A 79 -9.09 20.51 24.93
CA SER A 79 -9.00 21.86 24.36
C SER A 79 -7.56 22.22 23.99
N PRO A 80 -7.36 22.95 22.87
CA PRO A 80 -6.05 23.44 22.51
C PRO A 80 -5.59 24.52 23.50
N PRO A 81 -4.29 24.57 23.83
CA PRO A 81 -3.71 25.60 24.69
C PRO A 81 -3.84 26.98 24.02
N PRO A 82 -3.80 28.07 24.81
CA PRO A 82 -3.92 29.42 24.30
C PRO A 82 -2.82 29.78 23.29
N LEU A 83 -3.17 30.62 22.31
CA LEU A 83 -2.21 31.14 21.34
C LEU A 83 -1.24 32.10 22.04
N ILE A 84 0.06 31.86 21.89
CA ILE A 84 1.11 32.78 22.39
C ILE A 84 1.46 33.76 21.25
N THR A 85 1.15 35.02 21.45
CA THR A 85 1.48 36.11 20.53
C THR A 85 2.65 36.92 21.08
N PHE A 86 3.63 37.23 20.19
CA PHE A 86 4.76 38.08 20.52
C PHE A 86 4.60 39.43 19.80
N THR A 87 4.48 40.49 20.55
CA THR A 87 4.29 41.84 20.03
C THR A 87 5.57 42.51 19.52
N ARG A 88 6.74 41.98 19.87
CA ARG A 88 8.04 42.53 19.49
C ARG A 88 9.04 41.42 19.09
N GLY A 89 9.79 41.64 18.01
CA GLY A 89 10.86 40.73 17.57
C GLY A 89 11.21 40.82 16.10
N ARG A 90 12.45 40.45 15.71
CA ARG A 90 12.90 40.33 14.33
C ARG A 90 12.10 39.23 13.62
N ARG A 91 11.74 39.45 12.34
CA ARG A 91 11.13 38.40 11.49
C ARG A 91 11.96 37.13 11.54
N ARG A 92 11.32 36.00 11.83
CA ARG A 92 11.98 34.71 11.94
C ARG A 92 12.36 34.18 10.55
N SER A 93 13.53 33.55 10.45
CA SER A 93 14.06 32.98 9.22
C SER A 93 13.53 31.57 8.94
N ILE A 94 12.72 30.99 9.84
CA ILE A 94 12.09 29.69 9.68
C ILE A 94 10.61 29.76 10.04
N ASP A 95 9.80 28.95 9.41
CA ASP A 95 8.42 28.74 9.80
C ASP A 95 8.35 27.85 11.06
N THR A 96 8.07 28.47 12.20
CA THR A 96 7.89 27.74 13.47
C THR A 96 6.49 27.17 13.63
N HIS A 97 5.54 27.49 12.74
CA HIS A 97 4.17 26.95 12.78
C HIS A 97 4.12 25.47 12.41
N ALA A 98 5.08 25.00 11.59
CA ALA A 98 5.22 23.59 11.22
C ALA A 98 5.89 22.74 12.33
N HIS A 99 6.19 23.31 13.51
CA HIS A 99 6.82 22.63 14.61
C HIS A 99 5.98 22.63 15.87
N PHE A 100 6.01 21.54 16.62
CA PHE A 100 5.36 21.39 17.92
C PHE A 100 6.37 21.00 19.02
N CYS A 101 6.02 21.22 20.25
CA CYS A 101 6.82 20.79 21.39
C CYS A 101 6.77 19.26 21.55
N PRO A 102 7.90 18.55 21.59
CA PRO A 102 7.92 17.09 21.77
C PRO A 102 7.86 16.64 23.23
N ALA A 103 8.07 17.54 24.20
CA ALA A 103 8.16 17.19 25.61
C ALA A 103 6.84 16.57 26.13
N PRO A 104 6.88 15.38 26.77
CA PRO A 104 5.67 14.63 27.15
C PRO A 104 4.78 15.39 28.12
N ASP A 105 5.36 16.17 29.04
CA ASP A 105 4.65 16.87 30.12
C ASP A 105 4.32 18.32 29.78
N CYS A 106 4.53 18.75 28.53
CA CYS A 106 4.26 20.12 28.11
C CYS A 106 2.81 20.27 27.65
N ALA A 107 2.09 21.28 28.16
CA ALA A 107 0.73 21.60 27.70
C ALA A 107 0.62 21.88 26.19
N TYR A 108 1.72 22.30 25.56
CA TYR A 108 1.81 22.55 24.11
C TYR A 108 2.37 21.36 23.32
N ARG A 109 2.50 20.19 23.94
CA ARG A 109 2.95 18.97 23.23
C ARG A 109 2.05 18.69 22.04
N GLY A 110 2.65 18.45 20.88
CA GLY A 110 1.96 18.03 19.67
C GLY A 110 1.08 19.10 19.00
N TRP A 111 0.91 20.27 19.57
CA TRP A 111 0.11 21.35 19.01
C TRP A 111 0.89 22.22 18.04
N LEU A 112 0.43 22.31 16.80
CA LEU A 112 0.99 23.16 15.75
C LEU A 112 0.43 24.59 15.83
N GLY A 113 1.20 25.57 15.33
CA GLY A 113 0.72 26.94 15.14
C GLY A 113 0.40 27.74 16.41
N ARG A 114 0.77 27.26 17.61
CA ARG A 114 0.44 27.96 18.90
C ARG A 114 1.41 29.04 19.31
N GLY A 115 2.40 29.37 18.49
CA GLY A 115 3.38 30.42 18.78
C GLY A 115 4.37 30.12 19.91
N ASN A 116 4.30 28.93 20.50
CA ASN A 116 5.13 28.52 21.62
C ASN A 116 6.56 28.13 21.21
N ILE A 117 6.88 28.02 19.91
CA ILE A 117 8.19 27.61 19.42
C ILE A 117 9.00 28.81 18.94
N ARG A 118 10.24 28.90 19.39
CA ARG A 118 11.25 29.89 18.97
C ARG A 118 12.45 29.22 18.33
N ALA A 119 13.04 29.88 17.32
CA ALA A 119 14.32 29.48 16.78
C ALA A 119 15.45 29.98 17.68
N ASN A 120 16.39 29.08 18.02
CA ASN A 120 17.50 29.38 18.96
C ASN A 120 18.90 29.30 18.30
N GLY A 121 19.00 29.44 16.99
CA GLY A 121 20.28 29.42 16.29
C GLY A 121 20.81 28.02 15.98
N HIS A 122 22.12 27.91 15.74
CA HIS A 122 22.82 26.70 15.31
C HIS A 122 23.89 26.29 16.33
N PRO A 123 23.57 25.46 17.33
CA PRO A 123 24.55 25.03 18.32
C PRO A 123 25.70 24.27 17.66
N GLY A 124 26.94 24.61 18.00
CA GLY A 124 28.12 23.96 17.45
C GLY A 124 28.33 24.11 15.95
N GLY A 125 27.72 25.12 15.30
CA GLY A 125 27.87 25.37 13.87
C GLY A 125 27.20 24.32 12.98
N GLN A 126 26.26 23.52 13.50
CA GLN A 126 25.56 22.50 12.75
C GLN A 126 24.63 23.11 11.72
N ALA A 127 24.34 22.36 10.64
CA ALA A 127 23.40 22.77 9.59
C ALA A 127 21.96 22.96 10.10
N TRP A 128 21.56 22.21 11.15
CA TRP A 128 20.22 22.24 11.72
C TRP A 128 20.11 23.23 12.86
N ARG A 129 18.94 23.86 12.98
CA ARG A 129 18.65 24.80 14.06
C ARG A 129 18.21 24.08 15.32
N GLN A 130 18.51 24.70 16.45
CA GLN A 130 17.86 24.39 17.70
C GLN A 130 16.59 25.22 17.83
N LEU A 131 15.52 24.58 18.30
CA LEU A 131 14.25 25.20 18.64
C LEU A 131 14.04 25.15 20.14
N GLN A 132 13.29 26.12 20.66
CA GLN A 132 12.92 26.20 22.08
C GLN A 132 11.40 26.33 22.21
N CYS A 133 10.81 25.53 23.09
CA CYS A 133 9.44 25.77 23.55
C CYS A 133 9.45 26.79 24.69
N VAL A 134 8.77 27.92 24.54
CA VAL A 134 8.73 28.97 25.55
C VAL A 134 7.89 28.62 26.78
N SER A 135 7.01 27.62 26.69
CA SER A 135 6.18 27.16 27.81
C SER A 135 6.97 26.29 28.78
N CYS A 136 7.59 25.22 28.29
CA CYS A 136 8.36 24.29 29.13
C CYS A 136 9.87 24.57 29.14
N GLN A 137 10.34 25.59 28.42
CA GLN A 137 11.75 25.94 28.22
C GLN A 137 12.63 24.84 27.60
N GLY A 138 12.03 23.74 27.15
CA GLY A 138 12.73 22.61 26.54
C GLY A 138 13.31 22.95 25.17
N TYR A 139 14.51 22.45 24.90
CA TYR A 139 15.20 22.59 23.61
C TYR A 139 15.12 21.30 22.81
N PHE A 140 15.02 21.43 21.50
CA PHE A 140 15.02 20.29 20.57
C PHE A 140 15.53 20.73 19.19
N SER A 141 16.01 19.77 18.38
CA SER A 141 16.43 20.04 17.01
C SER A 141 15.21 20.24 16.09
N GLU A 142 15.35 21.10 15.09
CA GLU A 142 14.34 21.21 14.01
C GLU A 142 14.15 19.89 13.22
N THR A 143 15.11 18.95 13.31
CA THR A 143 15.00 17.61 12.73
C THR A 143 14.44 16.56 13.67
N HIS A 144 14.10 16.92 14.92
CA HIS A 144 13.58 15.98 15.90
C HIS A 144 12.30 15.31 15.38
N GLY A 145 12.20 13.98 15.51
CA GLY A 145 11.06 13.19 15.00
C GLY A 145 11.08 12.98 13.49
N THR A 146 12.20 13.23 12.82
CA THR A 146 12.41 12.92 11.41
C THR A 146 13.61 12.00 11.22
N ILE A 147 13.71 11.37 10.04
CA ILE A 147 14.86 10.49 9.70
C ILE A 147 16.22 11.23 9.73
N PHE A 148 16.22 12.56 9.67
CA PHE A 148 17.44 13.37 9.65
C PHE A 148 18.02 13.63 11.05
N HIS A 149 17.28 13.29 12.10
CA HIS A 149 17.74 13.52 13.47
C HIS A 149 19.00 12.71 13.80
N GLY A 150 20.04 13.40 14.27
CA GLY A 150 21.31 12.78 14.62
C GLY A 150 22.14 12.25 13.44
N LYS A 151 21.78 12.52 12.18
CA LYS A 151 22.54 12.07 11.01
C LYS A 151 23.73 12.98 10.72
N ARG A 152 24.88 12.34 10.35
CA ARG A 152 26.07 13.02 9.83
C ARG A 152 26.00 13.24 8.31
N ALA A 153 25.29 12.35 7.60
CA ALA A 153 25.08 12.47 6.17
C ALA A 153 24.20 13.70 5.85
N SER A 154 24.46 14.34 4.71
CA SER A 154 23.64 15.47 4.28
C SER A 154 22.20 15.05 3.99
N GLN A 155 21.28 15.96 4.22
CA GLN A 155 19.86 15.73 3.93
C GLN A 155 19.65 15.38 2.45
N GLU A 156 20.34 16.09 1.57
CA GLU A 156 20.26 15.91 0.12
C GLU A 156 20.66 14.49 -0.28
N LEU A 157 21.71 13.95 0.31
CA LEU A 157 22.15 12.58 0.05
C LEU A 157 21.08 11.57 0.48
N ILE A 158 20.57 11.70 1.71
CA ILE A 158 19.54 10.78 2.22
C ILE A 158 18.29 10.83 1.36
N VAL A 159 17.80 12.03 1.00
CA VAL A 159 16.61 12.20 0.13
C VAL A 159 16.83 11.56 -1.25
N ARG A 160 18.01 11.76 -1.87
CA ARG A 160 18.33 11.17 -3.18
C ARG A 160 18.39 9.64 -3.12
N VAL A 161 18.98 9.10 -2.05
CA VAL A 161 19.04 7.64 -1.84
C VAL A 161 17.63 7.05 -1.73
N ILE A 162 16.76 7.63 -0.90
CA ILE A 162 15.38 7.17 -0.75
C ILE A 162 14.58 7.37 -2.06
N ALA A 163 14.82 8.46 -2.80
CA ALA A 163 14.19 8.68 -4.11
C ALA A 163 14.57 7.59 -5.13
N CYS A 164 15.83 7.17 -5.19
CA CYS A 164 16.27 6.07 -6.06
C CYS A 164 15.56 4.75 -5.71
N LEU A 165 15.36 4.46 -4.42
CA LEU A 165 14.61 3.29 -3.99
C LEU A 165 13.13 3.38 -4.39
N ALA A 166 12.52 4.57 -4.27
CA ALA A 166 11.12 4.82 -4.67
C ALA A 166 10.90 4.70 -6.18
N GLU A 167 11.93 5.01 -7.00
CA GLU A 167 11.92 4.82 -8.45
C GLU A 167 12.26 3.39 -8.90
N GLY A 168 12.49 2.47 -7.97
CA GLY A 168 12.66 1.04 -8.26
C GLY A 168 14.11 0.58 -8.38
N LEU A 169 15.09 1.41 -8.00
CA LEU A 169 16.48 0.95 -7.91
C LEU A 169 16.65 0.09 -6.66
N GLY A 170 17.25 -1.09 -6.79
CA GLY A 170 17.48 -1.98 -5.66
C GLY A 170 18.55 -1.46 -4.69
N LEU A 171 18.51 -1.88 -3.41
CA LEU A 171 19.41 -1.44 -2.34
C LEU A 171 20.89 -1.44 -2.73
N ARG A 172 21.41 -2.58 -3.27
CA ARG A 172 22.81 -2.69 -3.69
C ARG A 172 23.13 -1.82 -4.90
N GLY A 173 22.17 -1.59 -5.81
CA GLY A 173 22.34 -0.69 -6.94
C GLY A 173 22.46 0.76 -6.45
N THR A 174 21.58 1.17 -5.55
CA THR A 174 21.61 2.49 -4.94
C THR A 174 22.93 2.72 -4.16
N ALA A 175 23.35 1.73 -3.37
CA ALA A 175 24.63 1.80 -2.64
C ALA A 175 25.83 2.03 -3.55
N ARG A 176 25.88 1.35 -4.70
CA ARG A 176 26.97 1.55 -5.69
C ARG A 176 26.91 2.92 -6.36
N VAL A 177 25.73 3.43 -6.68
CA VAL A 177 25.55 4.75 -7.32
C VAL A 177 26.03 5.89 -6.42
N PHE A 178 25.78 5.78 -5.12
CA PHE A 178 26.15 6.81 -4.15
C PHE A 178 27.45 6.53 -3.38
N GLU A 179 28.14 5.41 -3.69
CA GLU A 179 29.38 4.99 -3.06
C GLU A 179 29.27 4.88 -1.52
N ILE A 180 28.15 4.36 -1.04
CA ILE A 180 27.85 4.15 0.38
C ILE A 180 27.62 2.68 0.69
N ASP A 181 27.78 2.30 1.96
CA ASP A 181 27.56 0.92 2.39
C ASP A 181 26.08 0.51 2.21
N PRO A 182 25.79 -0.69 1.66
CA PRO A 182 24.42 -1.18 1.48
C PRO A 182 23.60 -1.26 2.79
N ASN A 183 24.26 -1.50 3.94
CA ASN A 183 23.59 -1.53 5.23
C ASN A 183 23.15 -0.11 5.66
N THR A 184 23.93 0.91 5.29
CA THR A 184 23.51 2.32 5.49
C THR A 184 22.26 2.66 4.68
N VAL A 185 22.17 2.21 3.41
CA VAL A 185 20.98 2.37 2.59
C VAL A 185 19.77 1.66 3.21
N LEU A 186 19.98 0.42 3.68
CA LEU A 186 18.95 -0.35 4.36
C LEU A 186 18.49 0.33 5.65
N GLN A 187 19.41 0.81 6.47
CA GLN A 187 19.07 1.52 7.70
C GLN A 187 18.24 2.77 7.42
N TRP A 188 18.61 3.57 6.43
CA TRP A 188 17.82 4.76 6.04
C TRP A 188 16.45 4.39 5.52
N LEU A 189 16.31 3.27 4.78
CA LEU A 189 15.00 2.77 4.36
C LEU A 189 14.13 2.37 5.56
N VAL A 190 14.69 1.65 6.53
CA VAL A 190 13.97 1.23 7.74
C VAL A 190 13.47 2.45 8.52
N GLU A 191 14.35 3.41 8.79
CA GLU A 191 14.00 4.63 9.52
C GLU A 191 12.98 5.50 8.76
N ALA A 192 13.17 5.64 7.42
CA ALA A 192 12.19 6.32 6.59
C ALA A 192 10.82 5.63 6.66
N THR A 193 10.79 4.31 6.63
CA THR A 193 9.55 3.53 6.65
C THR A 193 8.73 3.78 7.90
N GLU A 194 9.35 3.88 9.07
CA GLU A 194 8.64 4.18 10.33
C GLU A 194 8.00 5.57 10.28
N GLN A 195 8.70 6.57 9.78
CA GLN A 195 8.14 7.91 9.57
C GLN A 195 7.03 7.91 8.50
N LEU A 196 7.22 7.19 7.39
CA LEU A 196 6.24 7.11 6.31
C LEU A 196 4.96 6.39 6.72
N LYS A 197 5.03 5.37 7.60
CA LYS A 197 3.85 4.73 8.19
C LYS A 197 3.04 5.74 9.01
N ALA A 198 3.70 6.50 9.88
CA ALA A 198 3.05 7.53 10.69
C ALA A 198 2.45 8.64 9.81
N PHE A 199 3.18 9.09 8.78
CA PHE A 199 2.71 10.05 7.78
C PHE A 199 1.46 9.55 7.06
N SER A 200 1.49 8.33 6.53
CA SER A 200 0.35 7.72 5.86
C SER A 200 -0.88 7.62 6.79
N ALA A 201 -0.68 7.13 8.01
CA ALA A 201 -1.76 7.01 9.00
C ALA A 201 -2.34 8.36 9.44
N TYR A 202 -1.56 9.45 9.40
CA TYR A 202 -2.03 10.78 9.72
C TYR A 202 -2.95 11.35 8.63
N PHE A 203 -2.61 11.16 7.36
CA PHE A 203 -3.38 11.67 6.23
C PHE A 203 -4.51 10.75 5.77
N LEU A 204 -4.31 9.43 5.80
CA LEU A 204 -5.32 8.45 5.40
C LEU A 204 -6.27 8.19 6.59
N ASN A 205 -7.19 9.10 6.80
CA ASN A 205 -8.15 9.05 7.90
C ASN A 205 -9.49 9.67 7.45
N GLU A 206 -10.61 9.14 7.96
CA GLU A 206 -11.97 9.61 7.68
C GLU A 206 -12.29 9.78 6.18
N LEU A 207 -11.85 8.83 5.36
CA LEU A 207 -11.99 8.90 3.92
C LEU A 207 -13.44 8.68 3.48
N GLN A 208 -13.92 9.55 2.58
CA GLN A 208 -15.20 9.39 1.88
C GLN A 208 -14.94 8.78 0.49
N ILE A 209 -15.17 7.49 0.35
CA ILE A 209 -14.85 6.71 -0.85
C ILE A 209 -16.11 6.06 -1.39
N THR A 210 -16.30 6.11 -2.71
CA THR A 210 -17.46 5.52 -3.37
C THR A 210 -17.24 4.08 -3.79
N GLN A 211 -15.99 3.69 -4.06
CA GLN A 211 -15.66 2.33 -4.51
C GLN A 211 -14.24 1.95 -4.13
N VAL A 212 -14.01 0.66 -3.94
CA VAL A 212 -12.72 0.05 -3.65
C VAL A 212 -12.49 -1.14 -4.57
N GLN A 213 -11.34 -1.19 -5.24
CA GLN A 213 -10.89 -2.38 -5.97
C GLN A 213 -9.83 -3.12 -5.16
N LEU A 214 -9.98 -4.45 -5.08
CA LEU A 214 -9.13 -5.36 -4.33
C LEU A 214 -8.47 -6.36 -5.28
N ASP A 215 -7.19 -6.65 -5.07
CA ASP A 215 -6.45 -7.67 -5.83
C ASP A 215 -5.22 -8.16 -5.05
N GLU A 216 -4.68 -9.34 -5.43
CA GLU A 216 -3.46 -9.89 -4.88
C GLU A 216 -2.41 -10.11 -5.96
N LEU A 217 -1.21 -9.62 -5.68
CA LEU A 217 -0.03 -9.80 -6.50
C LEU A 217 0.88 -10.87 -5.90
N TYR A 218 1.21 -11.92 -6.65
CA TYR A 218 2.17 -12.93 -6.19
C TYR A 218 3.57 -12.31 -6.02
N ALA A 219 4.17 -12.55 -4.85
CA ALA A 219 5.51 -12.10 -4.50
C ALA A 219 6.41 -13.29 -4.19
N VAL A 220 7.67 -13.23 -4.65
CA VAL A 220 8.69 -14.23 -4.34
C VAL A 220 9.63 -13.63 -3.29
N LEU A 221 9.77 -14.32 -2.15
CA LEU A 221 10.76 -14.00 -1.14
C LEU A 221 11.85 -15.08 -1.14
N SER A 222 13.11 -14.67 -1.11
CA SER A 222 14.23 -15.57 -0.95
C SER A 222 14.46 -15.83 0.53
N ALA A 223 13.83 -16.86 1.08
CA ALA A 223 14.11 -17.34 2.45
C ALA A 223 15.48 -18.01 2.58
N VAL A 224 16.26 -18.07 1.51
CA VAL A 224 17.53 -18.77 1.45
C VAL A 224 18.66 -17.84 1.90
N ARG A 225 19.30 -18.22 2.99
CA ARG A 225 20.61 -17.65 3.35
C ARG A 225 21.66 -18.36 2.52
N ASP A 226 22.49 -17.60 1.81
CA ASP A 226 23.60 -18.14 1.02
C ASP A 226 24.44 -19.09 1.89
N GLY A 227 24.66 -20.33 1.43
CA GLY A 227 25.48 -21.34 2.10
C GLY A 227 24.80 -22.18 3.19
N VAL A 228 23.51 -21.99 3.47
CA VAL A 228 22.78 -22.75 4.52
C VAL A 228 21.88 -23.84 3.95
N VAL A 229 21.51 -23.76 2.67
CA VAL A 229 20.51 -24.65 2.07
C VAL A 229 21.01 -25.11 0.70
N SER A 230 20.78 -26.37 0.35
CA SER A 230 21.07 -26.89 -0.99
C SER A 230 20.19 -26.21 -2.04
N GLU A 231 20.65 -26.17 -3.29
CA GLU A 231 19.91 -25.58 -4.42
C GLU A 231 18.51 -26.22 -4.59
N ALA A 232 18.41 -27.54 -4.46
CA ALA A 232 17.16 -28.28 -4.55
C ALA A 232 16.16 -27.86 -3.44
N GLU A 233 16.63 -27.72 -2.21
CA GLU A 233 15.82 -27.26 -1.08
C GLU A 233 15.44 -25.79 -1.22
N ALA A 234 16.31 -24.96 -1.80
CA ALA A 234 16.02 -23.57 -2.11
C ALA A 234 14.87 -23.47 -3.13
N ILE A 235 14.90 -24.26 -4.20
CA ILE A 235 13.84 -24.33 -5.22
C ILE A 235 12.54 -24.82 -4.60
N GLU A 236 12.58 -25.84 -3.75
CA GLU A 236 11.39 -26.34 -3.05
C GLU A 236 10.79 -25.31 -2.09
N ARG A 237 11.62 -24.60 -1.32
CA ARG A 237 11.17 -23.50 -0.43
C ARG A 237 10.57 -22.34 -1.22
N LEU A 238 11.16 -21.96 -2.36
CA LEU A 238 10.61 -20.93 -3.24
C LEU A 238 9.26 -21.34 -3.83
N SER A 239 9.09 -22.61 -4.19
CA SER A 239 7.81 -23.12 -4.69
C SER A 239 6.71 -23.16 -3.66
N ARG A 240 7.06 -23.29 -2.38
CA ARG A 240 6.14 -23.28 -1.21
C ARG A 240 5.96 -21.91 -0.60
N SER A 241 6.68 -20.88 -1.04
CA SER A 241 6.62 -19.54 -0.45
C SER A 241 5.31 -18.83 -0.85
N PRO A 242 4.29 -18.79 0.02
CA PRO A 242 2.96 -18.28 -0.33
C PRO A 242 2.84 -16.80 -0.01
N HIS A 243 3.82 -15.98 -0.38
CA HIS A 243 3.76 -14.56 -0.11
C HIS A 243 3.00 -13.85 -1.22
N TRP A 244 2.05 -13.01 -0.80
CA TRP A 244 1.23 -12.20 -1.70
C TRP A 244 1.25 -10.76 -1.24
N VAL A 245 1.25 -9.84 -2.18
CA VAL A 245 1.03 -8.42 -1.92
C VAL A 245 -0.44 -8.14 -2.15
N TRP A 246 -1.13 -7.78 -1.10
CA TRP A 246 -2.53 -7.43 -1.08
C TRP A 246 -2.68 -5.94 -1.32
N THR A 247 -3.50 -5.56 -2.27
CA THR A 247 -3.70 -4.17 -2.67
C THR A 247 -5.16 -3.78 -2.63
N ALA A 248 -5.43 -2.57 -2.15
CA ALA A 248 -6.75 -1.95 -2.20
C ALA A 248 -6.62 -0.51 -2.68
N VAL A 249 -7.35 -0.15 -3.73
CA VAL A 249 -7.26 1.16 -4.37
C VAL A 249 -8.64 1.78 -4.53
N ASP A 250 -8.75 3.11 -4.31
CA ASP A 250 -9.87 3.89 -4.82
C ASP A 250 -9.66 4.19 -6.31
N PRO A 251 -10.44 3.61 -7.22
CA PRO A 251 -10.24 3.83 -8.65
C PRO A 251 -10.54 5.26 -9.11
N LYS A 252 -11.30 6.07 -8.34
CA LYS A 252 -11.63 7.45 -8.68
C LYS A 252 -10.41 8.36 -8.47
N SER A 253 -9.87 8.39 -7.27
CA SER A 253 -8.68 9.19 -6.92
C SER A 253 -7.36 8.48 -7.24
N LYS A 254 -7.35 7.18 -7.56
CA LYS A 254 -6.17 6.31 -7.67
C LYS A 254 -5.42 6.13 -6.34
N LEU A 255 -6.05 6.49 -5.23
CA LEU A 255 -5.45 6.42 -3.90
C LEU A 255 -5.24 4.96 -3.50
N LEU A 256 -4.00 4.59 -3.20
CA LEU A 256 -3.64 3.28 -2.65
C LEU A 256 -3.97 3.28 -1.15
N LEU A 257 -5.10 2.66 -0.81
CA LEU A 257 -5.65 2.62 0.55
C LEU A 257 -4.87 1.68 1.45
N SER A 258 -4.63 0.47 0.97
CA SER A 258 -3.94 -0.57 1.73
C SER A 258 -2.98 -1.32 0.83
N ILE A 259 -1.80 -1.62 1.39
CA ILE A 259 -0.82 -2.50 0.78
C ILE A 259 -0.17 -3.35 1.88
N ARG A 260 -0.29 -4.67 1.78
CA ARG A 260 0.20 -5.59 2.81
C ARG A 260 0.85 -6.82 2.19
N VAL A 261 1.79 -7.42 2.92
CA VAL A 261 2.43 -8.70 2.55
C VAL A 261 1.90 -9.78 3.46
N GLY A 262 1.62 -10.94 2.92
CA GLY A 262 1.24 -12.10 3.72
C GLY A 262 0.67 -13.24 2.88
N PRO A 263 0.28 -14.36 3.54
CA PRO A 263 -0.27 -15.51 2.86
C PRO A 263 -1.66 -15.24 2.26
N ARG A 264 -2.04 -16.01 1.24
CA ARG A 264 -3.36 -15.90 0.62
C ARG A 264 -4.40 -16.66 1.43
N THR A 265 -4.80 -16.08 2.57
CA THR A 265 -5.72 -16.67 3.56
C THR A 265 -6.89 -15.75 3.90
N LEU A 266 -7.93 -16.31 4.49
CA LEU A 266 -9.05 -15.53 5.01
C LEU A 266 -8.60 -14.51 6.07
N ALA A 267 -7.69 -14.89 6.96
CA ALA A 267 -7.16 -13.98 8.00
C ALA A 267 -6.51 -12.73 7.39
N MET A 268 -5.74 -12.89 6.31
CA MET A 268 -5.14 -11.74 5.62
C MET A 268 -6.20 -10.91 4.90
N ALA A 269 -7.18 -11.53 4.24
CA ALA A 269 -8.30 -10.81 3.64
C ALA A 269 -9.06 -9.98 4.70
N GLN A 270 -9.31 -10.55 5.88
CA GLN A 270 -9.92 -9.82 7.01
C GLN A 270 -9.04 -8.67 7.50
N ALA A 271 -7.72 -8.87 7.63
CA ALA A 271 -6.79 -7.82 8.03
C ALA A 271 -6.76 -6.64 7.04
N VAL A 272 -6.87 -6.92 5.74
CA VAL A 272 -6.96 -5.88 4.70
C VAL A 272 -8.28 -5.12 4.80
N LEU A 273 -9.42 -5.83 4.90
CA LEU A 273 -10.73 -5.20 4.99
C LEU A 273 -10.90 -4.42 6.31
N HIS A 274 -10.36 -4.94 7.41
CA HIS A 274 -10.32 -4.22 8.69
C HIS A 274 -9.57 -2.90 8.57
N HIS A 275 -8.38 -2.93 7.99
CA HIS A 275 -7.60 -1.71 7.75
C HIS A 275 -8.37 -0.71 6.89
N ILE A 276 -9.01 -1.16 5.81
CA ILE A 276 -9.84 -0.29 4.97
C ILE A 276 -10.97 0.34 5.79
N ALA A 277 -11.69 -0.46 6.59
CA ALA A 277 -12.78 0.03 7.42
C ALA A 277 -12.33 1.11 8.43
N GLN A 278 -11.09 0.99 8.94
CA GLN A 278 -10.50 2.00 9.84
C GLN A 278 -10.12 3.31 9.13
N LEU A 279 -9.88 3.28 7.81
CA LEU A 279 -9.57 4.48 7.03
C LEU A 279 -10.82 5.25 6.63
N LEU A 280 -11.97 4.59 6.56
CA LEU A 280 -13.21 5.19 6.10
C LEU A 280 -13.86 6.06 7.19
N ALA A 281 -14.54 7.11 6.76
CA ALA A 281 -15.36 7.90 7.64
C ALA A 281 -16.54 7.09 8.20
N PRO A 282 -17.03 7.40 9.40
CA PRO A 282 -18.18 6.72 9.97
C PRO A 282 -19.38 6.68 9.02
N GLY A 283 -19.95 5.50 8.81
CA GLY A 283 -21.08 5.29 7.90
C GLY A 283 -20.73 5.22 6.40
N CYS A 284 -19.46 5.35 6.03
CA CYS A 284 -19.03 5.19 4.63
C CYS A 284 -18.97 3.71 4.25
N VAL A 285 -19.84 3.27 3.33
CA VAL A 285 -19.88 1.91 2.79
C VAL A 285 -19.65 1.97 1.28
N PRO A 286 -18.42 1.72 0.80
CA PRO A 286 -18.11 1.79 -0.63
C PRO A 286 -18.62 0.55 -1.39
N LEU A 287 -18.75 0.68 -2.70
CA LEU A 287 -18.87 -0.47 -3.61
C LEU A 287 -17.51 -1.19 -3.64
N PHE A 288 -17.51 -2.50 -3.36
CA PHE A 288 -16.33 -3.35 -3.50
C PHE A 288 -16.32 -4.05 -4.86
N LEU A 289 -15.15 -4.07 -5.49
CA LEU A 289 -14.89 -4.82 -6.72
C LEU A 289 -13.63 -5.68 -6.53
N SER A 290 -13.70 -6.96 -6.86
CA SER A 290 -12.54 -7.87 -6.82
C SER A 290 -12.58 -8.89 -7.95
N ASP A 291 -11.55 -9.73 -8.01
CA ASP A 291 -11.62 -11.00 -8.75
C ASP A 291 -12.53 -12.02 -8.02
N GLY A 292 -12.58 -13.25 -8.52
CA GLY A 292 -13.40 -14.34 -7.96
C GLY A 292 -12.86 -14.96 -6.67
N TYR A 293 -11.93 -14.34 -5.94
CA TYR A 293 -11.36 -14.90 -4.71
C TYR A 293 -12.39 -14.97 -3.58
N SER A 294 -12.72 -16.20 -3.15
CA SER A 294 -13.87 -16.48 -2.28
C SER A 294 -13.78 -15.86 -0.88
N HIS A 295 -12.58 -15.66 -0.34
CA HIS A 295 -12.39 -15.13 1.01
C HIS A 295 -12.79 -13.66 1.14
N TYR A 296 -12.81 -12.87 0.05
CA TYR A 296 -13.31 -11.50 0.07
C TYR A 296 -14.78 -11.43 0.47
N LEU A 297 -15.61 -12.39 0.02
CA LEU A 297 -17.02 -12.43 0.41
C LEU A 297 -17.17 -12.45 1.94
N THR A 298 -16.46 -13.38 2.61
CA THR A 298 -16.51 -13.48 4.07
C THR A 298 -15.93 -12.25 4.74
N ALA A 299 -14.78 -11.77 4.27
CA ALA A 299 -14.11 -10.62 4.86
C ALA A 299 -14.94 -9.33 4.74
N ILE A 300 -15.56 -9.09 3.58
CA ILE A 300 -16.41 -7.91 3.34
C ILE A 300 -17.64 -7.95 4.26
N VAL A 301 -18.39 -9.08 4.29
CA VAL A 301 -19.60 -9.15 5.11
C VAL A 301 -19.31 -9.09 6.61
N THR A 302 -18.13 -9.53 7.05
CA THR A 302 -17.72 -9.43 8.45
C THR A 302 -17.49 -7.98 8.89
N HIS A 303 -17.01 -7.10 7.99
CA HIS A 303 -16.70 -5.71 8.31
C HIS A 303 -17.82 -4.73 7.93
N PHE A 304 -18.59 -5.08 6.89
CA PHE A 304 -19.70 -4.27 6.38
C PHE A 304 -21.03 -5.03 6.47
N GLY A 305 -21.24 -5.69 7.58
CA GLY A 305 -22.43 -6.42 7.93
C GLY A 305 -22.70 -6.40 9.42
N HIS A 306 -23.75 -7.07 9.83
CA HIS A 306 -24.12 -7.24 11.22
C HIS A 306 -24.44 -8.70 11.52
N TRP A 307 -24.17 -9.09 12.77
CA TRP A 307 -24.43 -10.44 13.25
C TRP A 307 -25.87 -10.57 13.68
N VAL A 308 -26.63 -11.44 13.02
CA VAL A 308 -28.07 -11.58 13.24
C VAL A 308 -28.44 -13.01 13.58
N GLN A 309 -29.30 -13.16 14.57
CA GLN A 309 -30.06 -14.38 14.80
C GLN A 309 -31.32 -14.35 13.93
N PRO A 310 -31.40 -15.13 12.83
CA PRO A 310 -32.60 -15.13 12.01
C PRO A 310 -33.81 -15.63 12.79
N PRO A 311 -35.00 -15.07 12.55
CA PRO A 311 -36.22 -15.57 13.19
C PRO A 311 -36.52 -17.00 12.74
N GLN A 312 -37.10 -17.78 13.62
CA GLN A 312 -37.54 -19.13 13.31
C GLN A 312 -38.67 -19.06 12.26
N ARG A 313 -38.52 -19.80 11.14
CA ARG A 313 -39.48 -19.77 10.04
C ARG A 313 -40.84 -20.42 10.36
N GLN A 314 -40.82 -21.37 11.29
CA GLN A 314 -41.99 -22.13 11.72
C GLN A 314 -42.01 -22.29 13.25
N VAL A 315 -43.19 -22.42 13.85
CA VAL A 315 -43.34 -22.60 15.30
C VAL A 315 -42.67 -23.89 15.78
N ARG A 316 -42.54 -24.88 14.91
CA ARG A 316 -41.83 -26.15 15.18
C ARG A 316 -40.73 -26.31 14.13
N GLY A 317 -39.50 -26.59 14.56
CA GLY A 317 -38.34 -26.81 13.70
C GLY A 317 -37.05 -26.33 14.36
N PRO A 318 -35.87 -26.59 13.75
CA PRO A 318 -34.59 -26.15 14.29
C PRO A 318 -34.50 -24.62 14.25
N VAL A 319 -33.97 -24.05 15.32
CA VAL A 319 -33.68 -22.62 15.38
C VAL A 319 -32.52 -22.33 14.39
N PRO A 320 -32.67 -21.35 13.45
CA PRO A 320 -31.59 -20.99 12.55
C PRO A 320 -30.35 -20.56 13.35
N LYS A 321 -29.15 -20.93 12.89
CA LYS A 321 -27.91 -20.46 13.51
C LYS A 321 -27.69 -18.96 13.22
N PRO A 322 -27.12 -18.21 14.17
CA PRO A 322 -26.70 -16.83 13.93
C PRO A 322 -25.74 -16.76 12.74
N ARG A 323 -25.82 -15.69 11.97
CA ARG A 323 -24.97 -15.47 10.78
C ARG A 323 -24.74 -14.00 10.50
N TRP A 324 -23.66 -13.71 9.78
CA TRP A 324 -23.42 -12.39 9.23
C TRP A 324 -24.42 -12.08 8.11
N MET A 325 -25.01 -10.90 8.16
CA MET A 325 -25.88 -10.35 7.12
C MET A 325 -25.23 -9.05 6.61
N PRO A 326 -25.16 -8.84 5.28
CA PRO A 326 -24.61 -7.60 4.73
C PRO A 326 -25.49 -6.40 5.15
N LEU A 327 -24.86 -5.23 5.30
CA LEU A 327 -25.60 -3.99 5.40
C LEU A 327 -26.48 -3.80 4.15
N PRO A 328 -27.66 -3.17 4.28
CA PRO A 328 -28.58 -2.96 3.12
C PRO A 328 -27.92 -2.18 1.97
N GLU A 329 -27.03 -1.23 2.30
CA GLU A 329 -26.29 -0.39 1.36
C GLU A 329 -25.02 -1.07 0.81
N LEU A 330 -24.63 -2.22 1.34
CA LEU A 330 -23.41 -2.90 0.89
C LEU A 330 -23.57 -3.40 -0.56
N LEU A 331 -22.68 -2.93 -1.42
CA LEU A 331 -22.56 -3.37 -2.80
C LEU A 331 -21.22 -4.09 -2.99
N TYR A 332 -21.30 -5.30 -3.58
CA TYR A 332 -20.11 -6.06 -3.93
C TYR A 332 -20.30 -6.81 -5.24
N ALA A 333 -19.37 -6.63 -6.17
CA ALA A 333 -19.36 -7.38 -7.42
C ALA A 333 -17.95 -7.95 -7.71
N GLN A 334 -17.96 -9.06 -8.45
CA GLN A 334 -16.75 -9.79 -8.85
C GLN A 334 -16.60 -9.81 -10.36
N VAL A 335 -15.34 -9.74 -10.81
CA VAL A 335 -14.94 -9.94 -12.21
C VAL A 335 -14.25 -11.29 -12.32
N VAL A 336 -14.93 -12.28 -12.81
CA VAL A 336 -14.40 -13.63 -12.97
C VAL A 336 -13.88 -13.81 -14.39
N LYS A 337 -12.58 -14.11 -14.52
CA LYS A 337 -11.89 -14.33 -15.79
C LYS A 337 -11.65 -15.82 -16.01
N THR A 338 -12.28 -16.38 -17.02
CA THR A 338 -12.05 -17.78 -17.42
C THR A 338 -10.90 -17.86 -18.39
N LEU A 339 -9.84 -18.56 -17.98
CA LEU A 339 -8.65 -18.78 -18.80
C LEU A 339 -8.64 -20.21 -19.35
N ARG A 340 -8.46 -20.36 -20.66
CA ARG A 340 -8.23 -21.67 -21.29
C ARG A 340 -6.88 -21.64 -22.03
N ARG A 341 -5.97 -22.55 -21.69
CA ARG A 341 -4.60 -22.57 -22.24
C ARG A 341 -3.88 -21.21 -22.13
N ARG A 342 -4.01 -20.53 -20.98
CA ARG A 342 -3.46 -19.20 -20.70
C ARG A 342 -4.03 -18.06 -21.57
N ARG A 343 -5.09 -18.30 -22.32
CA ARG A 343 -5.82 -17.25 -23.07
C ARG A 343 -7.12 -16.93 -22.37
N LEU A 344 -7.46 -15.66 -22.31
CA LEU A 344 -8.74 -15.18 -21.78
C LEU A 344 -9.84 -15.64 -22.76
N VAL A 345 -10.81 -16.42 -22.28
CA VAL A 345 -11.93 -16.95 -23.07
C VAL A 345 -13.20 -16.16 -22.74
N GLU A 346 -13.41 -15.86 -21.47
CA GLU A 346 -14.65 -15.23 -21.01
C GLU A 346 -14.37 -14.35 -19.79
N VAL A 347 -15.14 -13.26 -19.67
CA VAL A 347 -15.21 -12.41 -18.50
C VAL A 347 -16.67 -12.36 -18.05
N THR A 348 -16.93 -12.84 -16.85
CA THR A 348 -18.27 -12.81 -16.25
C THR A 348 -18.30 -11.87 -15.06
N HIS A 349 -19.41 -11.16 -14.88
CA HIS A 349 -19.62 -10.25 -13.76
C HIS A 349 -20.68 -10.85 -12.82
N HIS A 350 -20.30 -11.03 -11.55
CA HIS A 350 -21.20 -11.53 -10.52
C HIS A 350 -21.47 -10.44 -9.49
N VAL A 351 -22.72 -10.04 -9.33
CA VAL A 351 -23.11 -9.18 -8.20
C VAL A 351 -23.39 -10.11 -7.02
N VAL A 352 -22.59 -9.94 -5.95
CA VAL A 352 -22.63 -10.78 -4.75
C VAL A 352 -23.55 -10.17 -3.70
N PHE A 353 -23.42 -8.86 -3.45
CA PHE A 353 -24.28 -8.08 -2.56
C PHE A 353 -24.85 -6.87 -3.30
N GLY A 354 -26.10 -6.54 -3.00
CA GLY A 354 -26.86 -5.50 -3.69
C GLY A 354 -27.51 -5.98 -4.99
N THR A 355 -27.90 -5.03 -5.82
CA THR A 355 -28.50 -5.29 -7.13
C THR A 355 -27.58 -4.82 -8.25
N LYS A 356 -27.70 -5.44 -9.44
CA LYS A 356 -26.93 -5.02 -10.62
C LYS A 356 -27.18 -3.54 -10.96
N ALA A 357 -28.43 -3.10 -10.89
CA ALA A 357 -28.80 -1.70 -11.15
C ALA A 357 -28.12 -0.73 -10.16
N ALA A 358 -28.06 -1.05 -8.86
CA ALA A 358 -27.39 -0.24 -7.87
C ALA A 358 -25.87 -0.16 -8.10
N VAL A 359 -25.22 -1.28 -8.44
CA VAL A 359 -23.80 -1.31 -8.79
C VAL A 359 -23.52 -0.46 -10.04
N GLU A 360 -24.34 -0.63 -11.10
CA GLU A 360 -24.20 0.13 -12.35
C GLU A 360 -24.43 1.63 -12.12
N GLN A 361 -25.37 2.01 -11.25
CA GLN A 361 -25.61 3.41 -10.89
C GLN A 361 -24.38 4.07 -10.24
N VAL A 362 -23.73 3.40 -9.30
CA VAL A 362 -22.49 3.91 -8.67
C VAL A 362 -21.37 4.07 -9.71
N LEU A 363 -21.22 3.10 -10.62
CA LEU A 363 -20.19 3.13 -11.66
C LEU A 363 -20.47 4.16 -12.74
N ALA A 364 -21.75 4.34 -13.12
CA ALA A 364 -22.18 5.29 -14.15
C ALA A 364 -21.83 6.75 -13.76
N ALA A 365 -21.82 7.09 -12.47
CA ALA A 365 -21.39 8.40 -11.99
C ALA A 365 -19.94 8.75 -12.39
N CYS A 366 -19.12 7.73 -12.69
CA CYS A 366 -17.75 7.87 -13.18
C CYS A 366 -17.60 7.50 -14.68
N GLY A 367 -18.68 7.14 -15.37
CA GLY A 367 -18.65 6.63 -16.73
C GLY A 367 -18.01 5.24 -16.86
N TRP A 368 -18.06 4.41 -15.81
CA TRP A 368 -17.40 3.10 -15.77
C TRP A 368 -18.37 1.94 -15.79
N GLN A 369 -17.83 0.77 -16.10
CA GLN A 369 -18.48 -0.53 -15.98
C GLN A 369 -17.76 -1.35 -14.90
N ILE A 370 -18.35 -2.49 -14.51
CA ILE A 370 -17.74 -3.43 -13.59
C ILE A 370 -16.40 -3.93 -14.16
N ASN A 371 -15.29 -3.58 -13.50
CA ASN A 371 -13.94 -4.01 -13.88
C ASN A 371 -12.98 -3.94 -12.69
N THR A 372 -11.81 -4.58 -12.83
CA THR A 372 -10.67 -4.55 -11.91
C THR A 372 -9.43 -3.90 -12.53
N ALA A 373 -9.61 -3.17 -13.63
CA ALA A 373 -8.49 -2.65 -14.43
C ALA A 373 -7.59 -1.66 -13.68
N PHE A 374 -8.15 -0.90 -12.72
CA PHE A 374 -7.38 0.08 -11.97
C PHE A 374 -6.40 -0.57 -11.00
N VAL A 375 -6.84 -1.58 -10.25
CA VAL A 375 -5.96 -2.31 -9.34
C VAL A 375 -4.93 -3.15 -10.10
N GLU A 376 -5.29 -3.74 -11.25
CA GLU A 376 -4.36 -4.44 -12.13
C GLU A 376 -3.28 -3.48 -12.69
N ARG A 377 -3.67 -2.25 -13.05
CA ARG A 377 -2.71 -1.22 -13.47
C ARG A 377 -1.79 -0.77 -12.34
N LEU A 378 -2.31 -0.67 -11.12
CA LEU A 378 -1.52 -0.41 -9.92
C LEU A 378 -0.50 -1.52 -9.68
N ASN A 379 -0.91 -2.79 -9.80
CA ASN A 379 -0.03 -3.95 -9.67
C ASN A 379 1.10 -3.95 -10.72
N LEU A 380 0.85 -3.44 -11.93
CA LEU A 380 1.91 -3.21 -12.92
C LEU A 380 2.90 -2.13 -12.44
N SER A 381 2.42 -1.03 -11.89
CA SER A 381 3.26 0.05 -11.34
C SER A 381 4.10 -0.44 -10.16
N LEU A 382 3.55 -1.30 -9.30
CA LEU A 382 4.29 -1.98 -8.23
C LEU A 382 5.45 -2.82 -8.78
N ARG A 383 5.20 -3.61 -9.83
CA ARG A 383 6.25 -4.41 -10.47
C ARG A 383 7.36 -3.58 -11.12
N GLN A 384 7.05 -2.36 -11.52
CA GLN A 384 8.03 -1.44 -12.13
C GLN A 384 8.86 -0.69 -11.09
N ARG A 385 8.27 -0.31 -9.95
CA ARG A 385 8.88 0.59 -8.96
C ARG A 385 9.35 -0.09 -7.68
N VAL A 386 8.92 -1.31 -7.40
CA VAL A 386 9.43 -2.10 -6.27
C VAL A 386 10.39 -3.15 -6.81
N ALA A 387 11.69 -2.92 -6.62
CA ALA A 387 12.75 -3.74 -7.21
C ALA A 387 12.57 -5.25 -6.94
N ALA A 388 12.09 -5.60 -5.74
CA ALA A 388 11.87 -6.98 -5.33
C ALA A 388 10.68 -7.66 -6.03
N LEU A 389 9.76 -6.89 -6.61
CA LEU A 389 8.54 -7.40 -7.29
C LEU A 389 8.69 -7.40 -8.82
N GLY A 390 9.82 -6.94 -9.35
CA GLY A 390 10.10 -6.95 -10.78
C GLY A 390 10.00 -8.36 -11.36
N ARG A 391 9.43 -8.50 -12.56
CA ARG A 391 9.50 -9.76 -13.28
C ARG A 391 10.97 -10.08 -13.56
N ARG A 392 11.41 -11.31 -13.25
CA ARG A 392 12.81 -11.77 -13.37
C ARG A 392 13.77 -10.99 -12.46
N SER A 393 13.31 -10.56 -11.27
CA SER A 393 14.22 -9.99 -10.28
C SER A 393 15.24 -11.04 -9.85
N ALA A 394 16.52 -10.72 -9.99
CA ALA A 394 17.62 -11.57 -9.50
C ALA A 394 17.85 -11.36 -7.99
N THR A 395 17.21 -10.38 -7.39
CA THR A 395 17.42 -9.99 -5.99
C THR A 395 16.09 -9.82 -5.25
N PRO A 396 15.33 -10.93 -5.01
CA PRO A 396 14.12 -10.86 -4.19
C PRO A 396 14.46 -10.46 -2.75
N CYS A 397 13.47 -9.91 -2.03
CA CYS A 397 13.63 -9.66 -0.59
C CYS A 397 13.82 -10.97 0.18
N LYS A 398 14.62 -10.92 1.26
CA LYS A 398 14.88 -12.08 2.12
C LYS A 398 13.79 -12.27 3.19
N SER A 399 12.97 -11.26 3.47
CA SER A 399 11.94 -11.28 4.51
C SER A 399 10.70 -10.50 4.09
N GLU A 400 9.57 -10.78 4.74
CA GLU A 400 8.34 -10.00 4.59
C GLU A 400 8.55 -8.54 5.01
N ASP A 401 9.29 -8.30 6.11
CA ASP A 401 9.59 -6.94 6.59
C ASP A 401 10.33 -6.12 5.55
N GLY A 402 11.36 -6.69 4.91
CA GLY A 402 12.12 -5.99 3.88
C GLY A 402 11.28 -5.65 2.65
N LEU A 403 10.34 -6.52 2.26
CA LEU A 403 9.37 -6.21 1.22
C LEU A 403 8.35 -5.17 1.72
N GLY A 404 7.83 -5.32 2.94
CA GLY A 404 6.90 -4.40 3.56
C GLY A 404 7.44 -2.96 3.60
N GLN A 405 8.71 -2.78 3.93
CA GLN A 405 9.38 -1.47 3.93
C GLN A 405 9.36 -0.82 2.54
N GLN A 406 9.70 -1.56 1.49
CA GLN A 406 9.64 -1.04 0.11
C GLN A 406 8.21 -0.69 -0.31
N LEU A 407 7.22 -1.48 0.13
CA LEU A 407 5.82 -1.23 -0.18
C LEU A 407 5.26 0.01 0.52
N VAL A 408 5.65 0.26 1.77
CA VAL A 408 5.27 1.50 2.47
C VAL A 408 5.88 2.72 1.78
N LEU A 409 7.16 2.65 1.38
CA LEU A 409 7.78 3.72 0.59
C LEU A 409 7.02 3.94 -0.72
N PHE A 410 6.68 2.86 -1.44
CA PHE A 410 5.88 2.95 -2.67
C PHE A 410 4.51 3.58 -2.41
N GLN A 411 3.80 3.18 -1.36
CA GLN A 411 2.47 3.71 -1.05
C GLN A 411 2.48 5.22 -0.85
N VAL A 412 3.39 5.72 -0.04
CA VAL A 412 3.49 7.17 0.23
C VAL A 412 3.97 7.92 -1.01
N TYR A 413 4.97 7.38 -1.72
CA TYR A 413 5.47 7.98 -2.95
C TYR A 413 4.39 8.05 -4.02
N HIS A 414 3.63 6.97 -4.25
CA HIS A 414 2.51 6.90 -5.18
C HIS A 414 1.39 7.89 -4.81
N ASN A 415 1.01 7.93 -3.54
CA ASN A 415 -0.13 8.72 -3.10
C ASN A 415 0.15 10.22 -3.07
N PHE A 416 1.34 10.65 -2.63
CA PHE A 416 1.61 12.05 -2.31
C PHE A 416 2.63 12.72 -3.22
N VAL A 417 3.62 11.97 -3.75
CA VAL A 417 4.76 12.56 -4.46
C VAL A 417 4.63 12.41 -5.96
N LEU A 418 4.09 11.28 -6.45
CA LEU A 418 4.04 10.99 -7.87
C LEU A 418 2.72 11.48 -8.50
N PRO A 419 2.74 12.52 -9.38
CA PRO A 419 1.54 12.92 -10.09
C PRO A 419 1.05 11.79 -11.01
N HIS A 420 -0.26 11.57 -11.04
CA HIS A 420 -0.87 10.57 -11.89
C HIS A 420 -1.43 11.22 -13.17
N THR A 421 -1.00 10.75 -14.32
CA THR A 421 -1.33 11.37 -15.62
C THR A 421 -2.84 11.51 -15.87
N SER A 422 -3.65 10.55 -15.46
CA SER A 422 -5.11 10.63 -15.66
C SER A 422 -5.83 11.55 -14.67
N LEU A 423 -5.15 12.03 -13.63
CA LEU A 423 -5.69 12.94 -12.62
C LEU A 423 -5.33 14.41 -12.90
N ARG A 424 -4.46 14.68 -13.88
CA ARG A 424 -4.06 16.04 -14.24
C ARG A 424 -5.29 16.92 -14.52
N GLN A 425 -5.25 18.16 -14.05
CA GLN A 425 -6.31 19.13 -14.23
C GLN A 425 -5.91 20.15 -15.31
N ALA A 426 -6.86 20.55 -16.17
CA ALA A 426 -6.61 21.60 -17.13
C ALA A 426 -6.45 22.93 -16.40
N LEU A 427 -5.43 23.72 -16.76
CA LEU A 427 -5.27 25.08 -16.28
C LEU A 427 -6.30 25.98 -16.97
N ALA A 428 -6.84 26.96 -16.25
CA ALA A 428 -7.77 27.94 -16.81
C ALA A 428 -7.17 28.75 -17.97
N ALA A 429 -5.84 29.00 -17.94
CA ALA A 429 -5.07 29.59 -19.01
C ALA A 429 -3.68 28.95 -19.09
N PRO A 430 -3.09 28.81 -20.28
CA PRO A 430 -1.73 28.33 -20.44
C PRO A 430 -0.71 29.21 -19.70
N VAL A 431 0.17 28.57 -18.92
CA VAL A 431 1.24 29.27 -18.19
C VAL A 431 2.56 29.12 -18.96
N ALA A 432 3.20 30.25 -19.28
CA ALA A 432 4.49 30.26 -19.94
C ALA A 432 5.54 29.52 -19.10
N THR A 433 6.36 28.71 -19.75
CA THR A 433 7.52 28.06 -19.13
C THR A 433 8.75 28.94 -19.23
N ASN A 434 9.59 28.96 -18.19
CA ASN A 434 10.88 29.63 -18.23
C ASN A 434 11.78 28.90 -19.24
N GLY A 435 11.90 29.45 -20.48
CA GLY A 435 12.68 28.88 -21.57
C GLY A 435 11.90 28.67 -22.88
N HIS A 436 12.47 27.90 -23.83
CA HIS A 436 11.88 27.64 -25.15
C HIS A 436 10.82 26.54 -25.21
N GLY A 437 10.31 26.08 -24.05
CA GLY A 437 9.29 25.02 -23.97
C GLY A 437 7.87 25.51 -24.25
N SER A 438 7.00 24.60 -24.69
CA SER A 438 5.56 24.87 -24.84
C SER A 438 4.94 25.31 -23.52
N ALA A 439 3.95 26.20 -23.59
CA ALA A 439 3.23 26.65 -22.41
C ALA A 439 2.58 25.47 -21.64
N LYS A 440 2.64 25.52 -20.33
CA LYS A 440 2.05 24.49 -19.45
C LYS A 440 0.53 24.64 -19.45
N VAL A 441 -0.17 23.62 -19.91
CA VAL A 441 -1.65 23.59 -20.00
C VAL A 441 -2.29 22.69 -18.95
N TRP A 442 -1.49 21.91 -18.20
CA TRP A 442 -1.96 20.98 -17.20
C TRP A 442 -1.31 21.22 -15.85
N GLN A 443 -2.12 21.17 -14.80
CA GLN A 443 -1.65 21.11 -13.42
C GLN A 443 -1.48 19.63 -13.02
N PRO A 444 -0.31 19.23 -12.48
CA PRO A 444 -0.13 17.88 -11.96
C PRO A 444 -1.03 17.65 -10.74
N CYS A 445 -1.58 16.43 -10.62
CA CYS A 445 -2.40 16.03 -9.50
C CYS A 445 -1.96 14.64 -9.03
N THR A 446 -1.75 14.51 -7.71
CA THR A 446 -1.46 13.22 -7.07
C THR A 446 -2.76 12.53 -6.62
N PRO A 447 -2.74 11.22 -6.34
CA PRO A 447 -3.88 10.53 -5.75
C PRO A 447 -4.39 11.17 -4.46
N ALA A 448 -3.50 11.64 -3.58
CA ALA A 448 -3.88 12.31 -2.34
C ALA A 448 -4.57 13.66 -2.59
N MET A 449 -4.12 14.44 -3.60
CA MET A 449 -4.82 15.65 -4.03
C MET A 449 -6.20 15.34 -4.58
N ALA A 450 -6.32 14.32 -5.43
CA ALA A 450 -7.61 13.91 -6.01
C ALA A 450 -8.59 13.37 -4.96
N ALA A 451 -8.08 12.86 -3.85
CA ALA A 451 -8.87 12.43 -2.69
C ALA A 451 -9.17 13.59 -1.70
N GLY A 452 -8.67 14.81 -1.95
CA GLY A 452 -8.88 15.96 -1.07
C GLY A 452 -8.06 15.95 0.22
N LEU A 453 -6.99 15.12 0.29
CA LEU A 453 -6.15 14.99 1.48
C LEU A 453 -5.06 16.06 1.57
N THR A 454 -4.73 16.67 0.45
CA THR A 454 -3.70 17.70 0.34
C THR A 454 -3.98 18.61 -0.86
N ASP A 455 -3.47 19.82 -0.83
CA ASP A 455 -3.66 20.86 -1.85
C ASP A 455 -2.51 20.95 -2.88
N HIS A 456 -1.40 20.24 -2.64
CA HIS A 456 -0.21 20.30 -3.49
C HIS A 456 0.45 18.93 -3.70
N VAL A 457 1.34 18.88 -4.68
CA VAL A 457 2.25 17.74 -4.91
C VAL A 457 3.40 17.83 -3.92
N TRP A 458 3.46 16.88 -3.01
CA TRP A 458 4.55 16.80 -2.04
C TRP A 458 5.87 16.42 -2.72
N SER A 459 6.95 17.09 -2.38
CA SER A 459 8.27 16.53 -2.65
C SER A 459 8.61 15.44 -1.63
N LEU A 460 9.43 14.48 -2.01
CA LEU A 460 9.89 13.45 -1.07
C LEU A 460 10.64 14.07 0.13
N ARG A 461 11.33 15.19 -0.11
CA ARG A 461 11.99 15.96 0.96
C ARG A 461 10.99 16.48 1.99
N GLU A 462 9.88 17.07 1.55
CA GLU A 462 8.82 17.57 2.44
C GLU A 462 8.20 16.43 3.25
N VAL A 463 7.90 15.31 2.60
CA VAL A 463 7.37 14.11 3.29
C VAL A 463 8.32 13.63 4.38
N LEU A 464 9.62 13.53 4.09
CA LEU A 464 10.63 13.07 5.04
C LEU A 464 10.98 14.11 6.13
N LEU A 465 10.67 15.38 5.92
CA LEU A 465 10.79 16.45 6.92
C LEU A 465 9.50 16.65 7.72
N PHE A 466 8.38 16.11 7.23
CA PHE A 466 7.09 16.31 7.90
C PHE A 466 7.11 15.64 9.27
N ARG A 467 6.95 16.44 10.28
CA ARG A 467 6.85 15.97 11.66
C ARG A 467 5.40 15.66 11.97
N VAL A 468 5.09 14.38 12.05
CA VAL A 468 3.74 13.90 12.29
C VAL A 468 3.29 14.28 13.71
N PRO A 469 2.22 15.08 13.86
CA PRO A 469 1.66 15.35 15.18
C PRO A 469 1.11 14.06 15.81
N PRO A 470 1.14 13.94 17.14
CA PRO A 470 0.66 12.73 17.83
C PRO A 470 -0.86 12.52 17.70
N TRP A 471 -1.62 13.56 17.35
CA TRP A 471 -3.07 13.54 17.12
C TRP A 471 -3.46 14.46 15.97
N PRO A 472 -4.67 14.29 15.39
CA PRO A 472 -5.20 15.20 14.37
C PRO A 472 -5.25 16.64 14.89
N GLN A 473 -4.80 17.59 14.08
CA GLN A 473 -4.86 19.00 14.44
C GLN A 473 -6.26 19.55 14.14
N PRO A 474 -6.78 20.49 14.94
CA PRO A 474 -7.98 21.23 14.58
C PRO A 474 -7.77 21.89 13.21
N GLN A 475 -8.71 21.72 12.30
CA GLN A 475 -8.67 22.46 11.04
C GLN A 475 -8.71 23.95 11.38
N THR A 476 -7.66 24.66 10.98
CA THR A 476 -7.69 26.14 11.01
C THR A 476 -8.73 26.56 9.97
N ILE A 477 -9.90 26.96 10.47
CA ILE A 477 -10.95 27.60 9.69
C ILE A 477 -10.44 28.95 9.18
#